data_5ed247b9b44243182324d6368f7237d6
#
_entry.id   5ed247b9b44243182324d6368f7237d6
#
_cell.length_a   1.000
_cell.length_b   1.000
_cell.length_c   1.000
_cell.angle_alpha   90.00
_cell.angle_beta   90.00
_cell.angle_gamma   90.00
#
_symmetry.space_group_name_H-M   'P 1'
#
loop_
_entity.id
_entity.type
_entity.pdbx_description
1 polymer ?
#
loop_
_entity_poly.entity_id
_entity_poly.type
_entity_poly.pdbx_seq_one_letter_code
_entity_poly.pdbx_strand_id
1 'polypeptide(L)'
;MPLQNSHCSYCGTIYAPDVAWPRTCLRCGETTWLNPAPVALVMMPVIGEDGRTGLLTVRRGIEPQLGEIGLPGGFIEEGESWQEAAVRELWEETGLRADVSEVELADVLSAPRHVILIFGRVRPRPVADLAGLTPEKVFALSNGETQELVVVEKAQPLAFPLHTDMANRFFAERR
;
A
#
# COMPACT_ATOMS: atom_id res chain seq x y z
N MET A 1 6.68 9.63 -25.74
CA MET A 1 5.68 9.09 -24.79
C MET A 1 4.61 10.14 -24.55
N PRO A 2 3.32 9.79 -24.49
CA PRO A 2 2.30 10.75 -24.10
C PRO A 2 2.61 11.28 -22.68
N LEU A 3 2.58 12.59 -22.53
CA LEU A 3 2.81 13.22 -21.24
C LEU A 3 1.54 13.07 -20.39
N GLN A 4 1.65 12.40 -19.25
CA GLN A 4 0.56 12.27 -18.31
C GLN A 4 0.02 13.65 -17.93
N ASN A 5 -1.32 13.79 -17.85
CA ASN A 5 -1.99 15.05 -17.51
C ASN A 5 -1.70 16.23 -18.45
N SER A 6 -1.32 15.98 -19.69
CA SER A 6 -1.04 17.02 -20.70
C SER A 6 -2.29 17.62 -21.34
N HIS A 7 -3.47 17.03 -21.12
CA HIS A 7 -4.73 17.46 -21.72
C HIS A 7 -5.77 17.77 -20.64
N CYS A 8 -6.70 18.65 -20.98
CA CYS A 8 -7.87 18.93 -20.15
C CYS A 8 -8.73 17.66 -20.03
N SER A 9 -9.03 17.24 -18.79
CA SER A 9 -9.85 16.05 -18.50
C SER A 9 -11.31 16.19 -18.94
N TYR A 10 -11.79 17.41 -19.20
CA TYR A 10 -13.16 17.70 -19.62
C TYR A 10 -13.36 17.73 -21.14
N CYS A 11 -12.45 18.40 -21.86
CA CYS A 11 -12.63 18.62 -23.33
C CYS A 11 -11.48 18.12 -24.19
N GLY A 12 -10.44 17.52 -23.62
CA GLY A 12 -9.31 16.96 -24.34
C GLY A 12 -8.35 17.99 -24.94
N THR A 13 -8.52 19.29 -24.68
CA THR A 13 -7.59 20.31 -25.19
C THR A 13 -6.25 20.19 -24.51
N ILE A 14 -5.16 20.23 -25.32
CA ILE A 14 -3.80 20.20 -24.79
C ILE A 14 -3.49 21.45 -23.97
N TYR A 15 -2.86 21.29 -22.83
CA TYR A 15 -2.32 22.40 -22.05
C TYR A 15 -0.98 22.85 -22.58
N ALA A 16 -0.68 24.15 -22.44
CA ALA A 16 0.68 24.62 -22.67
C ALA A 16 1.64 23.97 -21.67
N PRO A 17 2.90 23.67 -22.07
CA PRO A 17 3.83 22.88 -21.22
C PRO A 17 4.08 23.45 -19.82
N ASP A 18 4.07 24.76 -19.67
CA ASP A 18 4.50 25.47 -18.45
C ASP A 18 3.32 25.93 -17.57
N VAL A 19 2.09 25.46 -17.83
CA VAL A 19 0.94 25.81 -16.99
C VAL A 19 1.00 25.05 -15.68
N ALA A 20 1.10 25.80 -14.58
CA ALA A 20 1.12 25.26 -13.23
C ALA A 20 -0.23 24.63 -12.83
N TRP A 21 -0.21 23.73 -11.86
CA TRP A 21 -1.42 23.16 -11.25
C TRP A 21 -1.98 24.06 -10.15
N PRO A 22 -3.33 24.14 -9.98
CA PRO A 22 -4.37 23.59 -10.84
C PRO A 22 -4.41 24.28 -12.22
N ARG A 23 -4.92 23.58 -13.26
CA ARG A 23 -4.94 24.07 -14.65
C ARG A 23 -6.35 24.43 -15.09
N THR A 24 -6.58 25.70 -15.41
CA THR A 24 -7.84 26.14 -16.04
C THR A 24 -7.72 26.06 -17.56
N CYS A 25 -8.61 25.35 -18.19
CA CYS A 25 -8.63 25.18 -19.64
C CYS A 25 -9.12 26.44 -20.35
N LEU A 26 -8.32 27.00 -21.23
CA LEU A 26 -8.68 28.21 -22.02
C LEU A 26 -9.82 27.97 -23.02
N ARG A 27 -10.12 26.70 -23.37
CA ARG A 27 -11.19 26.35 -24.31
C ARG A 27 -12.54 26.17 -23.63
N CYS A 28 -12.62 25.40 -22.53
CA CYS A 28 -13.90 25.09 -21.86
C CYS A 28 -14.10 25.83 -20.55
N GLY A 29 -13.08 26.51 -20.02
CA GLY A 29 -13.15 27.22 -18.73
C GLY A 29 -13.02 26.30 -17.50
N GLU A 30 -13.06 24.99 -17.66
CA GLU A 30 -13.01 24.03 -16.54
C GLU A 30 -11.59 23.92 -15.94
N THR A 31 -11.54 23.67 -14.63
CA THR A 31 -10.28 23.53 -13.91
C THR A 31 -9.99 22.07 -13.59
N THR A 32 -8.83 21.58 -14.04
CA THR A 32 -8.31 20.26 -13.73
C THR A 32 -7.34 20.35 -12.54
N TRP A 33 -7.49 19.49 -11.57
CA TRP A 33 -6.65 19.36 -10.38
C TRP A 33 -5.72 18.15 -10.51
N LEU A 34 -4.54 18.26 -9.93
CA LEU A 34 -3.63 17.12 -9.75
C LEU A 34 -3.67 16.73 -8.27
N ASN A 35 -4.57 15.81 -7.95
CA ASN A 35 -4.75 15.33 -6.59
C ASN A 35 -3.78 14.18 -6.28
N PRO A 36 -3.32 14.05 -5.01
CA PRO A 36 -2.58 12.88 -4.58
C PRO A 36 -3.40 11.61 -4.73
N ALA A 37 -2.74 10.53 -5.15
CA ALA A 37 -3.33 9.21 -5.20
C ALA A 37 -3.27 8.56 -3.79
N PRO A 38 -4.39 8.10 -3.21
CA PRO A 38 -4.39 7.43 -1.92
C PRO A 38 -3.99 5.95 -2.08
N VAL A 39 -3.20 5.47 -1.13
CA VAL A 39 -2.74 4.08 -1.01
C VAL A 39 -3.06 3.59 0.39
N ALA A 40 -3.72 2.45 0.52
CA ALA A 40 -3.96 1.77 1.79
C ALA A 40 -2.90 0.69 2.02
N LEU A 41 -2.29 0.70 3.20
CA LEU A 41 -1.25 -0.24 3.62
C LEU A 41 -1.68 -0.96 4.89
N VAL A 42 -1.31 -2.22 5.03
CA VAL A 42 -1.70 -3.05 6.18
C VAL A 42 -0.52 -3.37 7.07
N MET A 43 -0.68 -3.09 8.35
CA MET A 43 0.19 -3.54 9.43
C MET A 43 -0.49 -4.68 10.17
N MET A 44 -0.12 -5.92 9.85
CA MET A 44 -0.65 -7.11 10.51
C MET A 44 0.40 -7.68 11.46
N PRO A 45 0.17 -7.63 12.79
CA PRO A 45 1.03 -8.30 13.75
C PRO A 45 0.87 -9.83 13.63
N VAL A 46 1.99 -10.56 13.70
CA VAL A 46 2.00 -12.03 13.66
C VAL A 46 2.64 -12.55 14.93
N ILE A 47 1.91 -13.38 15.68
CA ILE A 47 2.36 -14.01 16.92
C ILE A 47 3.04 -15.33 16.57
N GLY A 48 4.35 -15.41 16.82
CA GLY A 48 5.13 -16.62 16.64
C GLY A 48 4.80 -17.70 17.68
N GLU A 49 5.26 -18.93 17.45
CA GLU A 49 5.08 -20.06 18.40
C GLU A 49 5.75 -19.79 19.75
N ASP A 50 6.80 -18.98 19.77
CA ASP A 50 7.51 -18.56 20.98
C ASP A 50 6.86 -17.36 21.71
N GLY A 51 5.69 -16.90 21.22
CA GLY A 51 4.94 -15.77 21.76
C GLY A 51 5.48 -14.39 21.36
N ARG A 52 6.59 -14.32 20.62
CA ARG A 52 7.07 -13.05 20.07
C ARG A 52 6.16 -12.58 18.94
N THR A 53 6.04 -11.28 18.82
CA THR A 53 5.21 -10.69 17.77
C THR A 53 6.07 -10.05 16.71
N GLY A 54 5.98 -10.54 15.49
CA GLY A 54 6.52 -9.95 14.27
C GLY A 54 5.50 -9.09 13.54
N LEU A 55 5.89 -8.60 12.39
CA LEU A 55 5.06 -7.85 11.47
C LEU A 55 5.05 -8.56 10.10
N LEU A 56 3.85 -8.82 9.56
CA LEU A 56 3.70 -9.39 8.24
C LEU A 56 4.20 -8.40 7.18
N THR A 57 5.02 -8.90 6.28
CA THR A 57 5.48 -8.20 5.09
C THR A 57 5.39 -9.13 3.89
N VAL A 58 5.47 -8.58 2.70
CA VAL A 58 5.50 -9.31 1.44
C VAL A 58 6.83 -9.04 0.71
N ARG A 59 7.40 -10.07 0.06
CA ARG A 59 8.49 -9.85 -0.89
C ARG A 59 7.91 -9.45 -2.23
N ARG A 60 8.26 -8.28 -2.70
CA ARG A 60 7.72 -7.69 -3.92
C ARG A 60 8.11 -8.48 -5.16
N GLY A 61 7.12 -8.82 -5.98
CA GLY A 61 7.29 -9.49 -7.28
C GLY A 61 7.38 -8.53 -8.47
N ILE A 62 7.15 -7.23 -8.24
CA ILE A 62 7.09 -6.20 -9.29
C ILE A 62 7.90 -4.96 -8.93
N GLU A 63 8.26 -4.19 -9.95
CA GLU A 63 8.84 -2.85 -9.78
C GLU A 63 7.78 -1.83 -9.26
N PRO A 64 8.20 -0.78 -8.54
CA PRO A 64 9.57 -0.53 -8.05
C PRO A 64 9.94 -1.43 -6.88
N GLN A 65 11.24 -1.60 -6.64
CA GLN A 65 11.80 -2.36 -5.51
C GLN A 65 11.51 -3.87 -5.61
N LEU A 66 11.59 -4.44 -6.81
CA LEU A 66 11.49 -5.88 -7.04
C LEU A 66 12.46 -6.66 -6.13
N GLY A 67 11.95 -7.68 -5.43
CA GLY A 67 12.72 -8.53 -4.51
C GLY A 67 12.88 -7.97 -3.10
N GLU A 68 12.58 -6.70 -2.87
CA GLU A 68 12.60 -6.09 -1.53
C GLU A 68 11.34 -6.43 -0.74
N ILE A 69 11.40 -6.34 0.58
CA ILE A 69 10.23 -6.58 1.44
C ILE A 69 9.50 -5.28 1.76
N GLY A 70 8.17 -5.32 1.74
CA GLY A 70 7.30 -4.18 2.04
C GLY A 70 6.08 -4.57 2.85
N LEU A 71 5.35 -3.58 3.36
CA LEU A 71 4.01 -3.82 3.90
C LEU A 71 3.06 -4.13 2.74
N PRO A 72 2.11 -5.06 2.91
CA PRO A 72 1.07 -5.30 1.91
C PRO A 72 0.18 -4.08 1.76
N GLY A 73 -0.30 -3.83 0.53
CA GLY A 73 -1.20 -2.74 0.22
C GLY A 73 -1.01 -2.12 -1.15
N GLY A 74 -2.01 -1.35 -1.59
CA GLY A 74 -2.06 -0.74 -2.91
C GLY A 74 -2.99 0.45 -3.00
N PHE A 75 -3.32 0.87 -4.21
CA PHE A 75 -4.17 2.02 -4.46
C PHE A 75 -5.61 1.76 -4.03
N ILE A 76 -6.23 2.81 -3.46
CA ILE A 76 -7.66 2.79 -3.17
C ILE A 76 -8.42 2.99 -4.48
N GLU A 77 -9.35 2.09 -4.79
CA GLU A 77 -10.17 2.14 -5.99
C GLU A 77 -11.41 3.02 -5.80
N GLU A 78 -12.03 3.41 -6.92
CA GLU A 78 -13.26 4.18 -6.90
C GLU A 78 -14.39 3.39 -6.23
N GLY A 79 -15.05 4.03 -5.26
CA GLY A 79 -16.22 3.45 -4.58
C GLY A 79 -15.90 2.61 -3.35
N GLU A 80 -14.62 2.39 -3.02
CA GLU A 80 -14.24 1.72 -1.77
C GLU A 80 -13.71 2.69 -0.71
N SER A 81 -13.93 2.38 0.55
CA SER A 81 -13.28 3.05 1.67
C SER A 81 -11.82 2.58 1.78
N TRP A 82 -10.98 3.35 2.47
CA TRP A 82 -9.58 2.96 2.69
C TRP A 82 -9.44 1.65 3.51
N GLN A 83 -10.42 1.35 4.38
CA GLN A 83 -10.46 0.08 5.11
C GLN A 83 -10.79 -1.08 4.20
N GLU A 84 -11.74 -0.91 3.27
CA GLU A 84 -12.07 -1.91 2.26
C GLU A 84 -10.87 -2.18 1.35
N ALA A 85 -10.19 -1.12 0.87
CA ALA A 85 -8.94 -1.25 0.12
C ALA A 85 -7.89 -2.04 0.92
N ALA A 86 -7.68 -1.70 2.19
CA ALA A 86 -6.71 -2.38 3.05
C ALA A 86 -6.98 -3.89 3.16
N VAL A 87 -8.24 -4.31 3.37
CA VAL A 87 -8.56 -5.75 3.48
C VAL A 87 -8.55 -6.46 2.14
N ARG A 88 -8.91 -5.78 1.04
CA ARG A 88 -8.79 -6.31 -0.32
C ARG A 88 -7.34 -6.58 -0.67
N GLU A 89 -6.47 -5.59 -0.53
CA GLU A 89 -5.03 -5.70 -0.79
C GLU A 89 -4.36 -6.77 0.08
N LEU A 90 -4.70 -6.82 1.38
CA LEU A 90 -4.22 -7.87 2.27
C LEU A 90 -4.56 -9.26 1.70
N TRP A 91 -5.80 -9.45 1.23
CA TRP A 91 -6.20 -10.73 0.68
C TRP A 91 -5.54 -11.03 -0.67
N GLU A 92 -5.47 -10.06 -1.57
CA GLU A 92 -4.89 -10.22 -2.91
C GLU A 92 -3.39 -10.54 -2.84
N GLU A 93 -2.65 -9.85 -1.98
CA GLU A 93 -1.21 -10.03 -1.88
C GLU A 93 -0.78 -11.18 -0.95
N THR A 94 -1.64 -11.59 -0.01
CA THR A 94 -1.22 -12.57 1.02
C THR A 94 -2.12 -13.80 1.12
N GLY A 95 -3.37 -13.73 0.66
CA GLY A 95 -4.39 -14.75 0.89
C GLY A 95 -5.02 -14.73 2.29
N LEU A 96 -4.62 -13.80 3.16
CA LEU A 96 -5.17 -13.62 4.50
C LEU A 96 -6.39 -12.70 4.47
N ARG A 97 -7.38 -13.01 5.30
CA ARG A 97 -8.60 -12.21 5.40
C ARG A 97 -8.66 -11.46 6.72
N ALA A 98 -9.13 -10.23 6.67
CA ALA A 98 -9.53 -9.44 7.82
C ALA A 98 -10.94 -8.87 7.60
N ASP A 99 -11.64 -8.54 8.67
CA ASP A 99 -12.89 -7.78 8.58
C ASP A 99 -12.60 -6.29 8.48
N VAL A 100 -13.37 -5.56 7.67
CA VAL A 100 -13.23 -4.10 7.52
C VAL A 100 -13.32 -3.38 8.86
N SER A 101 -14.17 -3.87 9.77
CA SER A 101 -14.33 -3.32 11.12
C SER A 101 -13.13 -3.56 12.05
N GLU A 102 -12.19 -4.44 11.66
CA GLU A 102 -10.95 -4.69 12.40
C GLU A 102 -9.82 -3.72 12.02
N VAL A 103 -10.01 -2.92 10.97
CA VAL A 103 -8.96 -2.03 10.46
C VAL A 103 -8.98 -0.71 11.23
N GLU A 104 -7.99 -0.49 12.06
CA GLU A 104 -7.79 0.74 12.81
C GLU A 104 -6.73 1.62 12.13
N LEU A 105 -6.95 2.93 12.12
CA LEU A 105 -5.98 3.87 11.57
C LEU A 105 -4.72 3.91 12.46
N ALA A 106 -3.57 3.60 11.86
CA ALA A 106 -2.27 3.74 12.53
C ALA A 106 -1.64 5.11 12.24
N ASP A 107 -1.59 5.54 10.97
CA ASP A 107 -1.06 6.86 10.57
C ASP A 107 -1.47 7.19 9.12
N VAL A 108 -1.30 8.49 8.76
CA VAL A 108 -1.44 8.99 7.39
C VAL A 108 -0.22 9.84 7.04
N LEU A 109 0.53 9.43 6.02
CA LEU A 109 1.77 10.10 5.64
C LEU A 109 1.77 10.52 4.17
N SER A 110 2.33 11.70 3.88
CA SER A 110 2.58 12.15 2.51
C SER A 110 3.86 11.52 1.98
N ALA A 111 3.76 10.88 0.83
CA ALA A 111 4.89 10.30 0.11
C ALA A 111 5.26 11.14 -1.12
N PRO A 112 6.48 10.99 -1.68
CA PRO A 112 6.85 11.60 -2.96
C PRO A 112 5.89 11.20 -4.10
N ARG A 113 5.91 11.98 -5.19
CA ARG A 113 5.12 11.72 -6.41
C ARG A 113 3.60 11.80 -6.21
N HIS A 114 3.14 12.68 -5.33
CA HIS A 114 1.71 12.92 -5.08
C HIS A 114 0.96 11.65 -4.61
N VAL A 115 1.51 10.96 -3.61
CA VAL A 115 0.88 9.80 -2.97
C VAL A 115 0.61 10.11 -1.50
N ILE A 116 -0.54 9.67 -1.00
CA ILE A 116 -0.88 9.65 0.43
C ILE A 116 -0.95 8.19 0.85
N LEU A 117 -0.14 7.82 1.85
CA LEU A 117 -0.13 6.49 2.43
C LEU A 117 -1.01 6.49 3.69
N ILE A 118 -1.98 5.59 3.74
CA ILE A 118 -2.87 5.37 4.87
C ILE A 118 -2.52 4.01 5.47
N PHE A 119 -1.95 4.00 6.67
CA PHE A 119 -1.53 2.78 7.35
C PHE A 119 -2.66 2.29 8.25
N GLY A 120 -3.25 1.14 7.90
CA GLY A 120 -4.22 0.43 8.70
C GLY A 120 -3.56 -0.66 9.54
N ARG A 121 -3.92 -0.75 10.83
CA ARG A 121 -3.53 -1.87 11.70
C ARG A 121 -4.71 -2.81 11.83
N VAL A 122 -4.46 -4.10 11.66
CA VAL A 122 -5.44 -5.17 11.89
C VAL A 122 -5.07 -5.99 13.13
N ARG A 123 -5.99 -6.81 13.59
CA ARG A 123 -5.76 -7.67 14.77
C ARG A 123 -4.59 -8.62 14.55
N PRO A 124 -3.82 -8.94 15.62
CA PRO A 124 -2.76 -9.94 15.56
C PRO A 124 -3.29 -11.30 15.12
N ARG A 125 -2.50 -12.03 14.34
CA ARG A 125 -2.77 -13.40 13.90
C ARG A 125 -1.67 -14.34 14.38
N PRO A 126 -1.98 -15.59 14.75
CA PRO A 126 -0.95 -16.58 15.02
C PRO A 126 -0.22 -16.94 13.72
N VAL A 127 1.07 -17.25 13.83
CA VAL A 127 1.89 -17.67 12.66
C VAL A 127 1.30 -18.92 11.98
N ALA A 128 0.55 -19.73 12.70
CA ALA A 128 -0.14 -20.89 12.15
C ALA A 128 -1.16 -20.54 11.05
N ASP A 129 -1.74 -19.32 11.05
CA ASP A 129 -2.64 -18.86 10.00
C ASP A 129 -1.92 -18.69 8.64
N LEU A 130 -0.59 -18.58 8.65
CA LEU A 130 0.23 -18.52 7.44
C LEU A 130 0.57 -19.93 6.90
N ALA A 131 0.23 -20.99 7.62
CA ALA A 131 0.50 -22.35 7.21
C ALA A 131 -0.20 -22.67 5.88
N GLY A 132 0.55 -23.20 4.91
CA GLY A 132 0.05 -23.53 3.58
C GLY A 132 -0.03 -22.35 2.59
N LEU A 133 0.38 -21.15 2.99
CA LEU A 133 0.61 -20.01 2.08
C LEU A 133 2.05 -20.09 1.55
N THR A 134 2.31 -21.08 0.70
CA THR A 134 3.64 -21.26 0.10
C THR A 134 3.94 -20.14 -0.90
N PRO A 135 5.23 -19.86 -1.21
CA PRO A 135 5.61 -18.85 -2.19
C PRO A 135 4.87 -19.01 -3.53
N GLU A 136 4.74 -20.22 -4.05
CA GLU A 136 4.06 -20.50 -5.33
C GLU A 136 2.58 -20.14 -5.26
N LYS A 137 1.94 -20.45 -4.14
CA LYS A 137 0.51 -20.15 -3.94
C LYS A 137 0.27 -18.65 -3.79
N VAL A 138 1.09 -17.97 -3.01
CA VAL A 138 1.01 -16.52 -2.82
C VAL A 138 1.29 -15.79 -4.13
N PHE A 139 2.32 -16.22 -4.86
CA PHE A 139 2.65 -15.67 -6.19
C PHE A 139 1.50 -15.82 -7.18
N ALA A 140 0.84 -16.98 -7.19
CA ALA A 140 -0.31 -17.21 -8.05
C ALA A 140 -1.55 -16.39 -7.64
N LEU A 141 -1.81 -16.25 -6.34
CA LEU A 141 -2.93 -15.44 -5.82
C LEU A 141 -2.77 -13.96 -6.14
N SER A 142 -1.57 -13.43 -5.96
CA SER A 142 -1.24 -12.02 -6.17
C SER A 142 -0.94 -11.66 -7.64
N ASN A 143 -1.21 -12.58 -8.56
CA ASN A 143 -0.86 -12.39 -9.98
C ASN A 143 0.61 -11.98 -10.20
N GLY A 144 1.50 -12.48 -9.36
CA GLY A 144 2.94 -12.23 -9.41
C GLY A 144 3.42 -10.99 -8.65
N GLU A 145 2.54 -10.24 -8.00
CA GLU A 145 2.91 -9.04 -7.25
C GLU A 145 3.64 -9.35 -5.93
N THR A 146 3.35 -10.52 -5.35
CA THR A 146 4.02 -11.03 -4.14
C THR A 146 4.75 -12.34 -4.44
N GLN A 147 6.05 -12.40 -4.13
CA GLN A 147 6.85 -13.62 -4.28
C GLN A 147 6.67 -14.56 -3.08
N GLU A 148 6.66 -14.02 -1.87
CA GLU A 148 6.51 -14.78 -0.62
C GLU A 148 6.06 -13.87 0.53
N LEU A 149 5.50 -14.47 1.57
CA LEU A 149 5.24 -13.82 2.85
C LEU A 149 6.49 -13.87 3.73
N VAL A 150 6.81 -12.75 4.38
CA VAL A 150 7.93 -12.64 5.30
C VAL A 150 7.43 -12.05 6.61
N VAL A 151 7.68 -12.72 7.74
CA VAL A 151 7.43 -12.15 9.06
C VAL A 151 8.73 -11.54 9.56
N VAL A 152 8.76 -10.21 9.68
CA VAL A 152 9.90 -9.52 10.27
C VAL A 152 9.72 -9.45 11.78
N GLU A 153 10.75 -9.82 12.55
CA GLU A 153 10.68 -9.91 14.02
C GLU A 153 11.32 -8.73 14.74
N LYS A 154 11.97 -7.85 14.00
CA LYS A 154 12.67 -6.65 14.51
C LYS A 154 12.70 -5.56 13.48
N ALA A 155 12.96 -4.34 13.95
CA ALA A 155 13.21 -3.19 13.11
C ALA A 155 14.32 -3.46 12.09
N GLN A 156 14.02 -3.23 10.81
CA GLN A 156 14.95 -3.35 9.70
C GLN A 156 14.47 -2.51 8.51
N PRO A 157 15.33 -2.20 7.53
CA PRO A 157 14.91 -1.51 6.32
C PRO A 157 13.87 -2.34 5.52
N LEU A 158 12.86 -1.63 5.02
CA LEU A 158 11.87 -2.14 4.07
C LEU A 158 12.04 -1.44 2.73
N ALA A 159 11.35 -1.93 1.70
CA ALA A 159 11.39 -1.43 0.31
C ALA A 159 11.23 0.10 0.19
N PHE A 160 10.44 0.69 1.06
CA PHE A 160 10.18 2.13 1.04
C PHE A 160 10.48 2.76 2.41
N PRO A 161 11.07 3.98 2.44
CA PRO A 161 11.44 4.64 3.70
C PRO A 161 10.26 4.77 4.69
N LEU A 162 9.07 5.17 4.23
CA LEU A 162 7.89 5.33 5.10
C LEU A 162 7.37 3.98 5.63
N HIS A 163 7.52 2.88 4.89
CA HIS A 163 7.24 1.53 5.42
C HIS A 163 8.24 1.17 6.52
N THR A 164 9.53 1.50 6.32
CA THR A 164 10.57 1.33 7.34
C THR A 164 10.24 2.10 8.60
N ASP A 165 9.85 3.37 8.48
CA ASP A 165 9.52 4.22 9.62
C ASP A 165 8.34 3.67 10.42
N MET A 166 7.29 3.20 9.74
CA MET A 166 6.11 2.61 10.39
C MET A 166 6.43 1.27 11.06
N ALA A 167 7.23 0.42 10.42
CA ALA A 167 7.70 -0.83 11.04
C ALA A 167 8.58 -0.55 12.27
N ASN A 168 9.45 0.45 12.23
CA ASN A 168 10.27 0.85 13.37
C ASN A 168 9.42 1.35 14.54
N ARG A 169 8.38 2.16 14.29
CA ARG A 169 7.42 2.60 15.33
C ARG A 169 6.71 1.41 15.95
N PHE A 170 6.22 0.48 15.12
CA PHE A 170 5.57 -0.74 15.59
C PHE A 170 6.44 -1.54 16.57
N PHE A 171 7.74 -1.72 16.28
CA PHE A 171 8.67 -2.43 17.17
C PHE A 171 9.07 -1.60 18.38
N ALA A 172 9.07 -0.28 18.30
CA ALA A 172 9.40 0.60 19.43
C ALA A 172 8.28 0.62 20.49
N GLU A 173 7.00 0.55 20.08
CA GLU A 173 5.82 0.52 20.98
C GLU A 173 5.75 -0.77 21.83
N ARG A 174 6.52 -1.79 21.50
CA ARG A 174 6.48 -3.13 22.13
C ARG A 174 7.69 -3.44 23.01
N ARG A 175 8.54 -2.46 23.26
CA ARG A 175 9.63 -2.53 24.23
C ARG A 175 9.16 -2.01 25.60
#